data_7e066e5d76d850b74eaa915adcff0b39
#
_entry.id   7e066e5d76d850b74eaa915adcff0b39
#
_cell.length_a   1.000
_cell.length_b   1.000
_cell.length_c   1.000
_cell.angle_alpha   90.00
_cell.angle_beta   90.00
_cell.angle_gamma   90.00
#
_symmetry.space_group_name_H-M   'P 1'
#
loop_
_entity.id
_entity.type
_entity.pdbx_description
1 polymer ?
#
loop_
_entity_poly.entity_id
_entity_poly.type
_entity_poly.pdbx_seq_one_letter_code
_entity_poly.pdbx_strand_id
1 'polypeptide(L)'
;DLRDNEKFFSLENILSGPGIEKLYEEKFERKLSSEKIISFALDGSEDGLFIVENFLKTLISMINDLILSFSCEKVILGGSILNTLKPILMTKKILDYFPSEINPKYAELIERTQVDLLTEDEPGIFGCLAFFKTK
;
A
#
# COMPACT_ATOMS: atom_id res chain seq x y z
N ASP A 1 -7.28 -5.11 -13.28
CA ASP A 1 -7.40 -4.91 -11.83
C ASP A 1 -7.16 -6.25 -11.13
N LEU A 2 -6.34 -6.27 -10.06
CA LEU A 2 -6.06 -7.50 -9.31
C LEU A 2 -7.31 -8.08 -8.62
N ARG A 3 -8.31 -7.24 -8.38
CA ARG A 3 -9.58 -7.64 -7.78
C ARG A 3 -10.44 -8.48 -8.72
N ASP A 4 -10.18 -8.41 -10.02
CA ASP A 4 -10.92 -9.20 -11.04
C ASP A 4 -10.35 -10.61 -11.19
N ASN A 5 -9.27 -10.94 -10.50
CA ASN A 5 -8.68 -12.26 -10.54
C ASN A 5 -9.34 -13.17 -9.50
N GLU A 6 -10.03 -14.24 -9.95
CA GLU A 6 -10.73 -15.20 -9.10
C GLU A 6 -9.85 -15.89 -8.04
N LYS A 7 -8.52 -15.78 -8.15
CA LYS A 7 -7.56 -16.32 -7.19
C LYS A 7 -7.36 -15.45 -5.95
N PHE A 8 -7.86 -14.22 -5.95
CA PHE A 8 -7.74 -13.27 -4.84
C PHE A 8 -9.13 -13.02 -4.24
N PHE A 9 -9.40 -13.63 -3.09
CA PHE A 9 -10.70 -13.56 -2.43
C PHE A 9 -10.88 -12.33 -1.51
N SER A 10 -9.79 -11.64 -1.16
CA SER A 10 -9.84 -10.47 -0.29
C SER A 10 -8.71 -9.49 -0.58
N LEU A 11 -8.86 -8.24 -0.14
CA LEU A 11 -7.80 -7.23 -0.23
C LEU A 11 -6.55 -7.64 0.57
N GLU A 12 -6.71 -8.35 1.68
CA GLU A 12 -5.60 -8.89 2.47
C GLU A 12 -4.74 -9.86 1.66
N ASN A 13 -5.37 -10.69 0.80
CA ASN A 13 -4.66 -11.60 -0.08
C ASN A 13 -3.83 -10.88 -1.15
N ILE A 14 -4.14 -9.63 -1.45
CA ILE A 14 -3.42 -8.81 -2.44
C ILE A 14 -2.41 -7.91 -1.74
N LEU A 15 -2.86 -7.18 -0.70
CA LEU A 15 -2.06 -6.18 0.02
C LEU A 15 -1.24 -6.82 1.14
N SER A 16 -0.48 -7.84 0.81
CA SER A 16 0.36 -8.61 1.74
C SER A 16 1.63 -9.13 1.04
N GLY A 17 2.61 -9.58 1.83
CA GLY A 17 3.80 -10.25 1.30
C GLY A 17 3.46 -11.46 0.42
N PRO A 18 2.65 -12.42 0.91
CA PRO A 18 2.16 -13.53 0.09
C PRO A 18 1.43 -13.10 -1.18
N GLY A 19 0.71 -11.97 -1.16
CA GLY A 19 0.03 -11.41 -2.34
C GLY A 19 1.03 -10.94 -3.40
N ILE A 20 2.09 -10.25 -2.99
CA ILE A 20 3.21 -9.84 -3.85
C ILE A 20 3.89 -11.05 -4.49
N GLU A 21 4.19 -12.08 -3.70
CA GLU A 21 4.82 -13.33 -4.15
C GLU A 21 3.96 -14.06 -5.17
N LYS A 22 2.67 -14.18 -4.88
CA LYS A 22 1.71 -14.83 -5.76
C LYS A 22 1.57 -14.11 -7.10
N LEU A 23 1.46 -12.78 -7.08
CA LEU A 23 1.38 -11.98 -8.29
C LEU A 23 2.64 -12.12 -9.14
N TYR A 24 3.82 -12.15 -8.50
CA TYR A 24 5.09 -12.37 -9.19
C TYR A 24 5.15 -13.76 -9.83
N GLU A 25 4.79 -14.81 -9.09
CA GLU A 25 4.74 -16.19 -9.59
C GLU A 25 3.79 -16.32 -10.77
N GLU A 26 2.59 -15.74 -10.70
CA GLU A 26 1.61 -15.80 -11.79
C GLU A 26 2.06 -15.06 -13.06
N LYS A 27 2.79 -13.94 -12.87
CA LYS A 27 3.22 -13.11 -13.99
C LYS A 27 4.48 -13.64 -14.68
N PHE A 28 5.45 -14.13 -13.90
CA PHE A 28 6.79 -14.45 -14.38
C PHE A 28 7.14 -15.95 -14.29
N GLU A 29 6.21 -16.78 -13.80
CA GLU A 29 6.38 -18.23 -13.61
C GLU A 29 7.61 -18.59 -12.74
N ARG A 30 7.95 -17.71 -11.79
CA ARG A 30 9.08 -17.83 -10.88
C ARG A 30 8.66 -17.53 -9.46
N LYS A 31 9.22 -18.28 -8.49
CA LYS A 31 8.98 -18.05 -7.07
C LYS A 31 10.10 -17.21 -6.48
N LEU A 32 9.73 -16.07 -5.91
CA LEU A 32 10.62 -15.20 -5.13
C LEU A 32 9.89 -14.74 -3.89
N SER A 33 10.64 -14.48 -2.81
CA SER A 33 10.06 -13.85 -1.62
C SER A 33 9.76 -12.38 -1.86
N SER A 34 8.77 -11.86 -1.15
CA SER A 34 8.35 -10.46 -1.24
C SER A 34 9.51 -9.49 -1.00
N GLU A 35 10.42 -9.80 -0.07
CA GLU A 35 11.60 -8.97 0.18
C GLU A 35 12.51 -8.88 -1.05
N LYS A 36 12.73 -10.00 -1.76
CA LYS A 36 13.55 -10.01 -2.97
C LYS A 36 12.87 -9.25 -4.12
N ILE A 37 11.56 -9.41 -4.27
CA ILE A 37 10.79 -8.70 -5.30
C ILE A 37 10.87 -7.20 -5.06
N ILE A 38 10.69 -6.76 -3.81
CA ILE A 38 10.80 -5.34 -3.44
C ILE A 38 12.24 -4.84 -3.64
N SER A 39 13.26 -5.62 -3.26
CA SER A 39 14.65 -5.27 -3.52
C SER A 39 14.91 -5.07 -5.02
N PHE A 40 14.40 -5.95 -5.87
CA PHE A 40 14.53 -5.79 -7.33
C PHE A 40 13.86 -4.50 -7.83
N ALA A 41 12.70 -4.14 -7.26
CA ALA A 41 12.05 -2.88 -7.60
C ALA A 41 12.88 -1.66 -7.17
N LEU A 42 13.50 -1.71 -5.99
CA LEU A 42 14.38 -0.66 -5.47
C LEU A 42 15.65 -0.51 -6.33
N ASP A 43 16.14 -1.61 -6.89
CA ASP A 43 17.28 -1.65 -7.81
C ASP A 43 16.90 -1.27 -9.26
N GLY A 44 15.64 -0.93 -9.52
CA GLY A 44 15.14 -0.48 -10.82
C GLY A 44 14.81 -1.60 -11.81
N SER A 45 14.67 -2.85 -11.36
CA SER A 45 14.20 -3.95 -12.21
C SER A 45 12.78 -3.73 -12.69
N GLU A 46 12.54 -3.89 -13.99
CA GLU A 46 11.20 -3.74 -14.59
C GLU A 46 10.20 -4.72 -13.99
N ASP A 47 10.60 -5.98 -13.76
CA ASP A 47 9.75 -7.01 -13.16
C ASP A 47 9.34 -6.63 -11.73
N GLY A 48 10.30 -6.18 -10.91
CA GLY A 48 10.04 -5.73 -9.56
C GLY A 48 9.14 -4.49 -9.51
N LEU A 49 9.44 -3.50 -10.35
CA LEU A 49 8.64 -2.27 -10.45
C LEU A 49 7.20 -2.56 -10.89
N PHE A 50 6.99 -3.45 -11.87
CA PHE A 50 5.66 -3.85 -12.30
C PHE A 50 4.81 -4.38 -11.13
N ILE A 51 5.38 -5.24 -10.30
CA ILE A 51 4.67 -5.83 -9.15
C ILE A 51 4.36 -4.77 -8.09
N VAL A 52 5.37 -3.96 -7.73
CA VAL A 52 5.21 -2.89 -6.73
C VAL A 52 4.19 -1.85 -7.18
N GLU A 53 4.20 -1.46 -8.45
CA GLU A 53 3.20 -0.52 -8.99
C GLU A 53 1.78 -1.08 -8.92
N ASN A 54 1.57 -2.36 -9.22
CA ASN A 54 0.26 -3.00 -9.09
C ASN A 54 -0.21 -3.07 -7.63
N PHE A 55 0.71 -3.40 -6.71
CA PHE A 55 0.43 -3.35 -5.28
C PHE A 55 0.00 -1.94 -4.84
N LEU A 56 0.76 -0.91 -5.23
CA LEU A 56 0.46 0.48 -4.89
C LEU A 56 -0.86 0.97 -5.50
N LYS A 57 -1.16 0.64 -6.74
CA LYS A 57 -2.45 0.97 -7.38
C LYS A 57 -3.62 0.37 -6.61
N THR A 58 -3.50 -0.89 -6.18
CA THR A 58 -4.55 -1.55 -5.39
C THR A 58 -4.69 -0.92 -4.00
N LEU A 59 -3.58 -0.61 -3.34
CA LEU A 59 -3.57 0.08 -2.05
C LEU A 59 -4.28 1.44 -2.14
N ILE A 60 -3.96 2.23 -3.15
CA ILE A 60 -4.56 3.55 -3.37
C ILE A 60 -6.06 3.44 -3.64
N SER A 61 -6.47 2.47 -4.46
CA SER A 61 -7.88 2.23 -4.69
C SER A 61 -8.63 1.91 -3.38
N MET A 62 -8.04 1.11 -2.51
CA MET A 62 -8.58 0.83 -1.18
C MET A 62 -8.65 2.07 -0.31
N ILE A 63 -7.60 2.91 -0.30
CA ILE A 63 -7.58 4.18 0.45
C ILE A 63 -8.71 5.09 -0.02
N ASN A 64 -8.90 5.22 -1.34
CA ASN A 64 -10.00 6.00 -1.90
C ASN A 64 -11.37 5.48 -1.45
N ASP A 65 -11.58 4.16 -1.51
CA ASP A 65 -12.82 3.54 -1.05
C ASP A 65 -13.09 3.84 0.43
N LEU A 66 -12.05 3.83 1.28
CA LEU A 66 -12.15 4.18 2.70
C LEU A 66 -12.47 5.66 2.90
N ILE A 67 -11.78 6.57 2.20
CA ILE A 67 -12.03 8.01 2.28
C ILE A 67 -13.46 8.32 1.88
N LEU A 68 -13.94 7.76 0.78
CA LEU A 68 -15.28 8.00 0.27
C LEU A 68 -16.37 7.39 1.17
N SER A 69 -16.09 6.23 1.78
CA SER A 69 -17.05 5.55 2.65
C SER A 69 -17.19 6.20 4.03
N PHE A 70 -16.09 6.69 4.58
CA PHE A 70 -16.03 7.17 5.96
C PHE A 70 -15.81 8.68 6.09
N SER A 71 -15.55 9.39 4.98
CA SER A 71 -15.23 10.83 4.97
C SER A 71 -14.14 11.19 5.99
N CYS A 72 -13.11 10.35 6.09
CA CYS A 72 -12.05 10.52 7.07
C CYS A 72 -11.14 11.69 6.70
N GLU A 73 -10.70 12.45 7.71
CA GLU A 73 -9.77 13.56 7.53
C GLU A 73 -8.32 13.09 7.40
N LYS A 74 -8.04 11.89 7.94
CA LYS A 74 -6.69 11.32 7.97
C LYS A 74 -6.70 9.81 7.82
N VAL A 75 -5.77 9.30 7.00
CA VAL A 75 -5.46 7.88 6.85
C VAL A 75 -4.01 7.67 7.28
N ILE A 76 -3.77 6.70 8.15
CA ILE A 76 -2.42 6.32 8.58
C ILE A 76 -2.13 4.93 8.05
N LEU A 77 -1.06 4.81 7.29
CA LEU A 77 -0.62 3.56 6.68
C LEU A 77 0.58 3.01 7.47
N GLY A 78 0.53 1.73 7.83
CA GLY A 78 1.61 1.07 8.54
C GLY A 78 1.78 -0.37 8.09
N GLY A 79 2.93 -0.96 8.41
CA GLY A 79 3.25 -2.35 8.13
C GLY A 79 4.62 -2.53 7.48
N SER A 80 5.19 -3.74 7.62
CA SER A 80 6.55 -4.05 7.18
C SER A 80 6.79 -3.80 5.68
N ILE A 81 5.83 -4.13 4.83
CA ILE A 81 5.93 -3.91 3.39
C ILE A 81 6.05 -2.42 3.06
N LEU A 82 5.21 -1.58 3.68
CA LEU A 82 5.23 -0.14 3.46
C LEU A 82 6.52 0.49 3.99
N ASN A 83 7.05 -0.01 5.11
CA ASN A 83 8.35 0.42 5.62
C ASN A 83 9.47 0.09 4.62
N THR A 84 9.45 -1.09 4.00
CA THR A 84 10.41 -1.48 2.97
C THR A 84 10.24 -0.66 1.69
N LEU A 85 9.01 -0.32 1.31
CA LEU A 85 8.70 0.51 0.13
C LEU A 85 8.91 2.01 0.36
N LYS A 86 9.23 2.43 1.58
CA LYS A 86 9.42 3.85 1.93
C LYS A 86 10.31 4.63 0.95
N PRO A 87 11.46 4.11 0.45
CA PRO A 87 12.27 4.82 -0.53
C PRO A 87 11.51 5.14 -1.82
N ILE A 88 10.68 4.22 -2.31
CA ILE A 88 9.84 4.44 -3.51
C ILE A 88 8.74 5.45 -3.20
N LEU A 89 8.07 5.31 -2.04
CA LEU A 89 6.97 6.17 -1.62
C LEU A 89 7.41 7.61 -1.34
N MET A 90 8.66 7.82 -0.96
CA MET A 90 9.22 9.16 -0.74
C MET A 90 9.66 9.87 -2.03
N THR A 91 9.98 9.12 -3.10
CA THR A 91 10.34 9.71 -4.40
C THR A 91 9.14 10.18 -5.21
N LYS A 92 8.00 9.52 -5.02
CA LYS A 92 6.71 9.92 -5.58
C LYS A 92 5.74 10.06 -4.42
N LYS A 93 5.04 11.16 -4.32
CA LYS A 93 3.96 11.28 -3.32
C LYS A 93 2.97 10.15 -3.57
N ILE A 94 2.45 9.52 -2.50
CA ILE A 94 1.40 8.50 -2.64
C ILE A 94 0.26 9.03 -3.51
N LEU A 95 -0.02 10.33 -3.41
CA LEU A 95 -1.01 11.04 -4.22
C LEU A 95 -0.73 11.01 -5.73
N ASP A 96 0.52 10.86 -6.17
CA ASP A 96 0.87 10.80 -7.60
C ASP A 96 0.43 9.48 -8.26
N TYR A 97 0.04 8.50 -7.45
CA TYR A 97 -0.56 7.24 -7.92
C TYR A 97 -2.09 7.27 -7.95
N PHE A 98 -2.72 8.39 -7.55
CA PHE A 98 -4.18 8.50 -7.64
C PHE A 98 -4.59 8.48 -9.10
N PRO A 99 -5.57 7.62 -9.47
CA PRO A 99 -6.06 7.59 -10.83
C PRO A 99 -6.58 8.97 -11.22
N SER A 100 -6.13 9.48 -12.36
CA SER A 100 -6.62 10.72 -12.97
C SER A 100 -8.12 10.70 -13.32
N GLU A 101 -8.78 9.57 -13.08
CA GLU A 101 -10.18 9.29 -13.41
C GLU A 101 -11.14 9.43 -12.22
N ILE A 102 -10.70 10.05 -11.12
CA ILE A 102 -11.62 10.32 -10.01
C ILE A 102 -12.67 11.34 -10.45
N ASN A 103 -13.94 11.00 -10.24
CA ASN A 103 -15.02 11.95 -10.47
C ASN A 103 -14.70 13.27 -9.74
N PRO A 104 -14.65 14.42 -10.45
CA PRO A 104 -14.28 15.71 -9.86
C PRO A 104 -15.04 16.06 -8.58
N LYS A 105 -16.25 15.52 -8.44
CA LYS A 105 -17.10 15.69 -7.26
C LYS A 105 -16.48 15.12 -5.97
N TYR A 106 -15.62 14.11 -6.09
CA TYR A 106 -14.97 13.43 -4.97
C TYR A 106 -13.49 13.82 -4.85
N ALA A 107 -12.91 14.45 -5.87
CA ALA A 107 -11.51 14.86 -5.88
C ALA A 107 -11.19 15.76 -4.68
N GLU A 108 -12.03 16.74 -4.38
CA GLU A 108 -11.86 17.66 -3.25
C GLU A 108 -11.81 16.93 -1.89
N LEU A 109 -12.63 15.89 -1.70
CA LEU A 109 -12.62 15.10 -0.46
C LEU A 109 -11.31 14.32 -0.32
N ILE A 110 -10.85 13.71 -1.40
CA ILE A 110 -9.60 12.94 -1.42
C ILE A 110 -8.40 13.88 -1.20
N GLU A 111 -8.35 15.03 -1.87
CA GLU A 111 -7.28 16.02 -1.74
C GLU A 111 -7.15 16.61 -0.34
N ARG A 112 -8.25 16.72 0.39
CA ARG A 112 -8.25 17.22 1.79
C ARG A 112 -7.83 16.17 2.79
N THR A 113 -7.89 14.89 2.44
CA THR A 113 -7.52 13.81 3.35
C THR A 113 -6.00 13.70 3.45
N GLN A 114 -5.48 13.82 4.66
CA GLN A 114 -4.07 13.61 4.93
C GLN A 114 -3.76 12.11 4.94
N VAL A 115 -2.76 11.68 4.16
CA VAL A 115 -2.28 10.30 4.15
C VAL A 115 -0.85 10.26 4.68
N ASP A 116 -0.65 9.65 5.84
CA ASP A 116 0.65 9.54 6.50
C ASP A 116 1.16 8.10 6.53
N LEU A 117 2.47 7.94 6.45
CA LEU A 117 3.14 6.67 6.71
C LEU A 117 3.54 6.61 8.18
N LEU A 118 3.17 5.53 8.86
CA LEU A 118 3.66 5.20 10.18
C LEU A 118 5.10 4.70 10.04
N THR A 119 6.04 5.41 10.63
CA THR A 119 7.49 5.13 10.50
C THR A 119 8.04 4.31 11.67
N GLU A 120 7.23 4.11 12.70
CA GLU A 120 7.61 3.33 13.87
C GLU A 120 7.56 1.83 13.56
N ASP A 121 8.61 1.12 13.92
CA ASP A 121 8.72 -0.33 13.66
C ASP A 121 7.75 -1.16 14.53
N GLU A 122 7.42 -0.66 15.72
CA GLU A 122 6.56 -1.38 16.68
C GLU A 122 5.49 -0.47 17.31
N PRO A 123 4.56 0.10 16.53
CA PRO A 123 3.59 1.10 17.02
C PRO A 123 2.68 0.54 18.13
N GLY A 124 2.41 -0.76 18.12
CA GLY A 124 1.61 -1.42 19.16
C GLY A 124 2.27 -1.35 20.54
N ILE A 125 3.58 -1.55 20.62
CA ILE A 125 4.34 -1.45 21.87
C ILE A 125 4.32 -0.01 22.41
N PHE A 126 4.55 0.97 21.54
CA PHE A 126 4.48 2.39 21.93
C PHE A 126 3.08 2.78 22.39
N GLY A 127 2.03 2.29 21.73
CA GLY A 127 0.64 2.49 22.15
C GLY A 127 0.36 1.92 23.54
N CYS A 128 0.82 0.70 23.82
CA CYS A 128 0.71 0.07 25.14
C CYS A 128 1.46 0.90 26.21
N LEU A 129 2.69 1.31 25.92
CA LEU A 129 3.48 2.12 26.86
C LEU A 129 2.82 3.49 27.14
N ALA A 130 2.25 4.13 26.12
CA ALA A 130 1.52 5.37 26.30
C ALA A 130 0.29 5.19 27.20
N PHE A 131 -0.48 4.11 26.98
CA PHE A 131 -1.65 3.78 27.80
C PHE A 131 -1.29 3.57 29.28
N PHE A 132 -0.18 2.91 29.59
CA PHE A 132 0.25 2.69 30.98
C PHE A 132 0.81 3.96 31.63
N LYS A 133 1.34 4.91 30.89
CA LYS A 133 1.84 6.18 31.43
C LYS A 133 0.73 7.22 31.74
N THR A 134 -0.46 7.02 31.19
CA THR A 134 -1.61 7.92 31.38
C THR A 134 -2.52 7.49 32.54
N LYS A 135 -2.22 6.40 33.24
CA LYS A 135 -2.86 5.96 34.48
C LYS A 135 -1.98 6.27 35.70
#